data_27952eeef1b6423218083d09d93cd32b
#
_entry.id   27952eeef1b6423218083d09d93cd32b
#
_cell.length_a   1.000
_cell.length_b   1.000
_cell.length_c   1.000
_cell.angle_alpha   90.00
_cell.angle_beta   90.00
_cell.angle_gamma   90.00
#
_symmetry.space_group_name_H-M   'P 1'
#
loop_
_entity.id
_entity.type
_entity.pdbx_description
1 polymer ?
#
loop_
_entity_poly.entity_id
_entity_poly.type
_entity_poly.pdbx_seq_one_letter_code
_entity_poly.pdbx_strand_id
1 'polypeptide(L)'
;MGAERKSIVTTVEASLICHSCSWRGEISNLYSCPVCGSSLLVAYAGTYELPNGVVDEGIWRYRRFLPVSADSEPVTLGEGATPTLQTRRLDPSGGLLLKNETVNPTGSFKDRPVAVAATVARELGLSGLVCASTGNTGVAVAAYAARAGLPAACVVPEATPAAKTAQIGAVGARIVRVRGNYSDAYALARAAESYGWANLTSTYINPYMLEGDKTVAYEIFEQLGKRIPDWVVVPVGAGPLLAAIHKGFEELGVSGPRMVAAQAAACAPVVSAFETGAKQVSEWEHSVETAASSIADPLRGYPEDGTRTLSVVRQSGGTAIAVSEEETRQATIELARSEGLLVEPGAAVAAAAYRKLAAQAVVSTGERAVVVLTGHGLKDPDALRSAAGSEAETGVVEAGDVEALGAALEVYQ
;
A
#
# COMPACT_ATOMS: atom_id res chain seq x y z
N MET A 1 7.26 -21.49 29.93
CA MET A 1 6.62 -22.61 29.22
C MET A 1 6.74 -22.28 27.76
N GLY A 2 7.56 -23.02 27.00
CA GLY A 2 7.76 -22.77 25.58
C GLY A 2 6.47 -23.11 24.83
N ALA A 3 5.87 -22.12 24.18
CA ALA A 3 4.80 -22.36 23.24
C ALA A 3 5.37 -23.22 22.10
N GLU A 4 4.79 -24.37 21.85
CA GLU A 4 5.09 -25.18 20.66
C GLU A 4 4.90 -24.30 19.42
N ARG A 5 5.96 -24.19 18.63
CA ARG A 5 5.89 -23.44 17.37
C ARG A 5 5.06 -24.27 16.39
N LYS A 6 3.87 -23.76 16.03
CA LYS A 6 3.10 -24.34 14.93
C LYS A 6 3.77 -23.94 13.61
N SER A 7 3.92 -24.89 12.71
CA SER A 7 4.34 -24.67 11.32
C SER A 7 3.16 -24.81 10.38
N ILE A 8 3.20 -24.13 9.24
CA ILE A 8 2.18 -24.17 8.18
C ILE A 8 2.73 -25.00 7.02
N VAL A 9 1.96 -26.00 6.59
CA VAL A 9 2.23 -26.74 5.36
C VAL A 9 1.52 -26.04 4.21
N THR A 10 2.29 -25.43 3.32
CA THR A 10 1.80 -24.68 2.15
C THR A 10 1.68 -25.56 0.91
N THR A 11 0.89 -25.13 -0.09
CA THR A 11 0.71 -25.84 -1.37
C THR A 11 1.99 -25.92 -2.21
N VAL A 12 2.85 -24.90 -2.11
CA VAL A 12 4.22 -24.87 -2.60
C VAL A 12 5.09 -24.71 -1.39
N GLU A 13 6.21 -25.42 -1.31
CA GLU A 13 7.13 -25.31 -0.19
C GLU A 13 7.56 -23.85 -0.01
N ALA A 14 6.98 -23.21 0.99
CA ALA A 14 7.31 -21.84 1.39
C ALA A 14 8.18 -21.86 2.64
N SER A 15 9.13 -20.96 2.69
CA SER A 15 10.04 -20.84 3.84
C SER A 15 10.32 -19.37 4.15
N LEU A 16 10.60 -19.09 5.42
CA LEU A 16 11.18 -17.81 5.82
C LEU A 16 12.66 -17.81 5.48
N ILE A 17 13.14 -16.74 4.87
CA ILE A 17 14.54 -16.48 4.60
C ILE A 17 14.96 -15.15 5.20
N CYS A 18 16.21 -15.06 5.63
CA CYS A 18 16.78 -13.78 6.08
C CYS A 18 17.16 -12.91 4.89
N HIS A 19 16.83 -11.61 4.95
CA HIS A 19 17.26 -10.64 3.96
C HIS A 19 18.79 -10.44 3.91
N SER A 20 19.49 -10.62 5.04
CA SER A 20 20.90 -10.21 5.18
C SER A 20 21.88 -11.38 5.40
N CYS A 21 21.42 -12.56 5.77
CA CYS A 21 22.27 -13.73 5.96
C CYS A 21 21.64 -15.00 5.35
N SER A 22 22.33 -16.12 5.41
CA SER A 22 21.90 -17.39 4.83
C SER A 22 20.83 -18.16 5.64
N TRP A 23 20.30 -17.59 6.73
CA TRP A 23 19.31 -18.26 7.55
C TRP A 23 18.02 -18.53 6.78
N ARG A 24 17.49 -19.75 6.97
CA ARG A 24 16.21 -20.20 6.43
C ARG A 24 15.46 -20.98 7.51
N GLY A 25 14.14 -20.87 7.55
CA GLY A 25 13.27 -21.58 8.49
C GLY A 25 11.87 -21.79 7.94
N GLU A 26 11.05 -22.52 8.69
CA GLU A 26 9.65 -22.76 8.36
C GLU A 26 8.79 -21.50 8.58
N ILE A 27 7.61 -21.48 7.94
CA ILE A 27 6.59 -20.46 8.21
C ILE A 27 6.17 -20.52 9.67
N SER A 28 6.35 -19.43 10.39
CA SER A 28 6.17 -19.35 11.84
C SER A 28 5.91 -17.91 12.28
N ASN A 29 5.75 -17.65 13.57
CA ASN A 29 5.56 -16.31 14.13
C ASN A 29 6.85 -15.48 14.30
N LEU A 30 7.88 -15.78 13.51
CA LEU A 30 9.12 -15.02 13.51
C LEU A 30 9.01 -13.85 12.51
N TYR A 31 9.37 -12.65 12.96
CA TYR A 31 9.42 -11.45 12.14
C TYR A 31 10.85 -10.92 11.95
N SER A 32 11.78 -11.39 12.78
CA SER A 32 13.20 -11.05 12.69
C SER A 32 14.04 -12.31 12.64
N CYS A 33 15.15 -12.25 11.92
CA CYS A 33 16.10 -13.36 11.81
C CYS A 33 16.70 -13.71 13.18
N PRO A 34 16.62 -14.96 13.65
CA PRO A 34 17.16 -15.33 14.96
C PRO A 34 18.69 -15.32 15.01
N VAL A 35 19.37 -15.19 13.85
CA VAL A 35 20.85 -15.17 13.78
C VAL A 35 21.38 -13.75 13.75
N CYS A 36 20.81 -12.85 12.93
CA CYS A 36 21.36 -11.51 12.74
C CYS A 36 20.38 -10.36 13.03
N GLY A 37 19.14 -10.66 13.42
CA GLY A 37 18.10 -9.66 13.74
C GLY A 37 17.46 -8.97 12.55
N SER A 38 17.95 -9.18 11.32
CA SER A 38 17.39 -8.55 10.12
C SER A 38 15.99 -9.05 9.81
N SER A 39 15.26 -8.28 8.97
CA SER A 39 13.92 -8.64 8.51
C SER A 39 13.90 -9.95 7.71
N LEU A 40 12.77 -10.64 7.78
CA LEU A 40 12.53 -11.89 7.07
C LEU A 40 11.72 -11.65 5.81
N LEU A 41 11.83 -12.59 4.88
CA LEU A 41 11.07 -12.68 3.64
C LEU A 41 10.48 -14.08 3.52
N VAL A 42 9.43 -14.21 2.71
CA VAL A 42 8.95 -15.52 2.28
C VAL A 42 9.57 -15.85 0.93
N ALA A 43 10.14 -17.06 0.81
CA ALA A 43 10.61 -17.63 -0.45
C ALA A 43 9.85 -18.92 -0.75
N TYR A 44 9.67 -19.19 -2.04
CA TYR A 44 8.96 -20.36 -2.54
C TYR A 44 9.90 -21.24 -3.38
N ALA A 45 9.70 -22.55 -3.29
CA ALA A 45 10.35 -23.50 -4.19
C ALA A 45 9.55 -23.60 -5.51
N GLY A 46 10.26 -23.67 -6.66
CA GLY A 46 9.66 -23.87 -7.97
C GLY A 46 9.30 -22.60 -8.72
N THR A 47 8.71 -22.77 -9.89
CA THR A 47 8.33 -21.71 -10.83
C THR A 47 6.86 -21.35 -10.62
N TYR A 48 6.54 -20.07 -10.68
CA TYR A 48 5.19 -19.58 -10.60
C TYR A 48 4.47 -19.71 -11.95
N GLU A 49 3.34 -20.37 -11.93
CA GLU A 49 2.42 -20.41 -13.05
C GLU A 49 1.11 -19.75 -12.64
N LEU A 50 0.70 -18.72 -13.39
CA LEU A 50 -0.58 -18.07 -13.17
C LEU A 50 -1.73 -19.08 -13.35
N PRO A 51 -2.74 -19.05 -12.47
CA PRO A 51 -3.92 -19.93 -12.62
C PRO A 51 -4.65 -19.61 -13.92
N ASN A 52 -5.14 -20.65 -14.59
CA ASN A 52 -5.94 -20.50 -15.81
C ASN A 52 -7.41 -20.27 -15.45
N GLY A 53 -8.09 -19.41 -16.23
CA GLY A 53 -9.53 -19.16 -16.12
C GLY A 53 -9.91 -17.83 -15.45
N VAL A 54 -11.17 -17.46 -15.61
CA VAL A 54 -11.78 -16.29 -14.96
C VAL A 54 -12.08 -16.67 -13.52
N VAL A 55 -11.61 -15.89 -12.57
CA VAL A 55 -11.80 -16.19 -11.16
C VAL A 55 -12.15 -14.92 -10.41
N ASP A 56 -13.29 -14.97 -9.76
CA ASP A 56 -13.82 -13.93 -8.87
C ASP A 56 -13.30 -14.04 -7.42
N GLU A 57 -12.12 -14.66 -7.23
CA GLU A 57 -11.59 -14.97 -5.91
C GLU A 57 -10.59 -13.95 -5.37
N GLY A 58 -10.50 -12.78 -5.98
CA GLY A 58 -9.56 -11.73 -5.56
C GLY A 58 -8.11 -12.23 -5.51
N ILE A 59 -7.39 -11.91 -4.41
CA ILE A 59 -5.99 -12.36 -4.24
C ILE A 59 -5.86 -13.87 -4.04
N TRP A 60 -6.92 -14.55 -3.60
CA TRP A 60 -6.87 -15.96 -3.19
C TRP A 60 -6.78 -16.91 -4.37
N ARG A 61 -7.04 -16.47 -5.59
CA ARG A 61 -6.70 -17.22 -6.82
C ARG A 61 -5.20 -17.52 -6.94
N TYR A 62 -4.34 -16.72 -6.29
CA TYR A 62 -2.89 -16.89 -6.25
C TYR A 62 -2.41 -17.68 -5.03
N ARG A 63 -3.30 -18.36 -4.33
CA ARG A 63 -3.06 -19.07 -3.07
C ARG A 63 -1.84 -19.98 -3.07
N ARG A 64 -1.54 -20.63 -4.21
CA ARG A 64 -0.36 -21.50 -4.34
C ARG A 64 0.96 -20.77 -4.01
N PHE A 65 1.00 -19.45 -4.19
CA PHE A 65 2.14 -18.59 -3.92
C PHE A 65 1.83 -17.58 -2.81
N LEU A 66 1.02 -18.00 -1.86
CA LEU A 66 0.80 -17.31 -0.60
C LEU A 66 1.21 -18.23 0.55
N PRO A 67 1.72 -17.69 1.68
CA PRO A 67 2.27 -18.49 2.78
C PRO A 67 1.16 -19.02 3.69
N VAL A 68 0.15 -19.65 3.11
CA VAL A 68 -1.04 -20.18 3.79
C VAL A 68 -1.21 -21.66 3.48
N SER A 69 -1.81 -22.41 4.40
CA SER A 69 -2.10 -23.83 4.20
C SER A 69 -3.06 -24.04 3.04
N ALA A 70 -2.88 -25.16 2.31
CA ALA A 70 -3.75 -25.53 1.21
C ALA A 70 -5.23 -25.66 1.64
N ASP A 71 -5.46 -26.19 2.84
CA ASP A 71 -6.80 -26.52 3.36
C ASP A 71 -7.38 -25.41 4.26
N SER A 72 -6.64 -24.32 4.48
CA SER A 72 -7.10 -23.21 5.30
C SER A 72 -8.21 -22.41 4.61
N GLU A 73 -9.25 -22.07 5.32
CA GLU A 73 -10.21 -21.07 4.84
C GLU A 73 -9.58 -19.67 4.94
N PRO A 74 -9.49 -18.89 3.86
CA PRO A 74 -8.87 -17.57 3.94
C PRO A 74 -9.71 -16.58 4.75
N VAL A 75 -9.03 -15.66 5.43
CA VAL A 75 -9.68 -14.46 6.00
C VAL A 75 -9.84 -13.45 4.87
N THR A 76 -11.04 -13.34 4.32
CA THR A 76 -11.32 -12.51 3.15
C THR A 76 -12.57 -11.67 3.29
N LEU A 77 -12.54 -10.48 2.71
CA LEU A 77 -13.66 -9.57 2.45
C LEU A 77 -13.87 -9.34 0.95
N GLY A 78 -13.14 -10.09 0.06
CA GLY A 78 -13.20 -9.96 -1.38
C GLY A 78 -12.15 -8.98 -1.94
N GLU A 79 -11.02 -8.84 -1.26
CA GLU A 79 -9.89 -7.99 -1.67
C GLU A 79 -9.21 -8.51 -2.94
N GLY A 80 -8.66 -7.58 -3.73
CA GLY A 80 -8.03 -7.87 -5.01
C GLY A 80 -9.01 -7.86 -6.18
N ALA A 81 -8.61 -8.45 -7.32
CA ALA A 81 -9.30 -8.35 -8.61
C ALA A 81 -9.61 -6.89 -9.00
N THR A 82 -8.79 -5.95 -8.54
CA THR A 82 -8.97 -4.53 -8.80
C THR A 82 -8.66 -4.21 -10.26
N PRO A 83 -9.39 -3.28 -10.91
CA PRO A 83 -9.18 -3.02 -12.32
C PRO A 83 -7.88 -2.26 -12.60
N THR A 84 -7.25 -2.57 -13.74
CA THR A 84 -6.26 -1.70 -14.38
C THR A 84 -6.96 -0.94 -15.50
N LEU A 85 -7.15 0.36 -15.30
CA LEU A 85 -7.94 1.22 -16.18
C LEU A 85 -7.02 1.93 -17.17
N GLN A 86 -7.42 1.95 -18.45
CA GLN A 86 -6.81 2.80 -19.45
C GLN A 86 -7.29 4.24 -19.24
N THR A 87 -6.37 5.19 -19.12
CA THR A 87 -6.74 6.62 -19.06
C THR A 87 -7.32 7.09 -20.38
N ARG A 88 -8.24 8.07 -20.32
CA ARG A 88 -8.88 8.63 -21.49
C ARG A 88 -8.53 10.09 -21.73
N ARG A 89 -8.44 10.87 -20.67
CA ARG A 89 -8.19 12.31 -20.73
C ARG A 89 -6.83 12.70 -20.11
N LEU A 90 -6.39 11.96 -19.09
CA LEU A 90 -5.15 12.26 -18.40
C LEU A 90 -3.93 11.99 -19.28
N ASP A 91 -3.96 10.94 -20.10
CA ASP A 91 -2.96 10.65 -21.12
C ASP A 91 -3.63 10.12 -22.41
N PRO A 92 -3.93 11.01 -23.38
CA PRO A 92 -4.53 10.61 -24.64
C PRO A 92 -3.62 9.72 -25.52
N SER A 93 -2.31 9.65 -25.23
CA SER A 93 -1.38 8.79 -25.97
C SER A 93 -1.63 7.30 -25.71
N GLY A 94 -2.30 6.97 -24.61
CA GLY A 94 -2.64 5.61 -24.22
C GLY A 94 -1.51 4.84 -23.55
N GLY A 95 -0.42 5.52 -23.16
CA GLY A 95 0.70 4.93 -22.43
C GLY A 95 0.42 4.73 -20.93
N LEU A 96 -0.49 5.53 -20.36
CA LEU A 96 -0.79 5.53 -18.93
C LEU A 96 -1.97 4.61 -18.60
N LEU A 97 -1.74 3.75 -17.61
CA LEU A 97 -2.75 2.90 -16.98
C LEU A 97 -2.81 3.17 -15.47
N LEU A 98 -3.99 3.03 -14.89
CA LEU A 98 -4.26 3.26 -13.47
C LEU A 98 -4.65 1.93 -12.82
N LYS A 99 -3.80 1.39 -11.94
CA LYS A 99 -4.15 0.25 -11.08
C LYS A 99 -4.95 0.77 -9.91
N ASN A 100 -6.27 0.55 -9.94
CA ASN A 100 -7.21 1.17 -9.03
C ASN A 100 -7.41 0.33 -7.76
N GLU A 101 -6.53 0.49 -6.77
CA GLU A 101 -6.63 -0.17 -5.46
C GLU A 101 -7.67 0.46 -4.53
N THR A 102 -8.29 1.56 -4.93
CA THR A 102 -9.31 2.26 -4.11
C THR A 102 -10.59 1.47 -3.92
N VAL A 103 -10.84 0.48 -4.79
CA VAL A 103 -12.04 -0.35 -4.79
C VAL A 103 -11.97 -1.57 -3.88
N ASN A 104 -10.86 -1.77 -3.19
CA ASN A 104 -10.76 -2.80 -2.17
C ASN A 104 -11.78 -2.56 -1.02
N PRO A 105 -12.17 -3.60 -0.26
CA PRO A 105 -13.25 -3.55 0.73
C PRO A 105 -13.17 -2.42 1.75
N THR A 106 -11.96 -2.07 2.25
CA THR A 106 -11.78 -0.93 3.16
C THR A 106 -11.32 0.35 2.45
N GLY A 107 -11.35 0.37 1.12
CA GLY A 107 -11.01 1.52 0.29
C GLY A 107 -9.51 1.75 0.13
N SER A 108 -8.66 0.73 0.27
CA SER A 108 -7.23 0.84 0.00
C SER A 108 -6.55 -0.49 -0.25
N PHE A 109 -5.35 -0.46 -0.86
CA PHE A 109 -4.53 -1.64 -1.09
C PHE A 109 -4.19 -2.44 0.18
N LYS A 110 -4.30 -1.81 1.37
CA LYS A 110 -3.97 -2.44 2.67
C LYS A 110 -4.81 -3.70 2.96
N ASP A 111 -5.91 -3.87 2.28
CA ASP A 111 -6.72 -5.08 2.38
C ASP A 111 -5.93 -6.33 1.95
N ARG A 112 -5.12 -6.23 0.91
CA ARG A 112 -4.31 -7.35 0.40
C ARG A 112 -3.30 -7.88 1.42
N PRO A 113 -2.37 -7.04 1.94
CA PRO A 113 -1.36 -7.50 2.89
C PRO A 113 -2.00 -7.96 4.21
N VAL A 114 -3.05 -7.28 4.67
CA VAL A 114 -3.71 -7.62 5.94
C VAL A 114 -4.49 -8.93 5.83
N ALA A 115 -5.16 -9.22 4.72
CA ALA A 115 -5.87 -10.48 4.49
C ALA A 115 -4.93 -11.69 4.62
N VAL A 116 -3.76 -11.65 3.97
CA VAL A 116 -2.77 -12.72 4.04
C VAL A 116 -2.20 -12.85 5.45
N ALA A 117 -1.76 -11.74 6.06
CA ALA A 117 -1.18 -11.76 7.40
C ALA A 117 -2.19 -12.20 8.48
N ALA A 118 -3.47 -11.82 8.36
CA ALA A 118 -4.54 -12.25 9.27
C ALA A 118 -4.83 -13.75 9.12
N THR A 119 -4.80 -14.29 7.90
CA THR A 119 -4.96 -15.73 7.65
C THR A 119 -3.82 -16.51 8.29
N VAL A 120 -2.57 -16.10 8.06
CA VAL A 120 -1.39 -16.70 8.69
C VAL A 120 -1.44 -16.61 10.21
N ALA A 121 -1.83 -15.46 10.77
CA ALA A 121 -1.96 -15.27 12.22
C ALA A 121 -2.98 -16.24 12.82
N ARG A 122 -4.12 -16.43 12.16
CA ARG A 122 -5.15 -17.37 12.59
C ARG A 122 -4.67 -18.83 12.52
N GLU A 123 -3.99 -19.22 11.43
CA GLU A 123 -3.43 -20.57 11.28
C GLU A 123 -2.38 -20.88 12.34
N LEU A 124 -1.52 -19.92 12.67
CA LEU A 124 -0.54 -20.03 13.73
C LEU A 124 -1.15 -19.99 15.14
N GLY A 125 -2.44 -19.67 15.28
CA GLY A 125 -3.15 -19.58 16.56
C GLY A 125 -2.67 -18.40 17.40
N LEU A 126 -2.35 -17.25 16.75
CA LEU A 126 -1.93 -16.04 17.44
C LEU A 126 -3.10 -15.40 18.19
N SER A 127 -2.79 -14.65 19.26
CA SER A 127 -3.77 -14.11 20.21
C SER A 127 -4.61 -12.95 19.64
N GLY A 128 -4.14 -12.28 18.59
CA GLY A 128 -4.82 -11.13 18.00
C GLY A 128 -3.93 -10.40 17.01
N LEU A 129 -4.45 -9.32 16.43
CA LEU A 129 -3.75 -8.47 15.47
C LEU A 129 -3.47 -7.10 16.08
N VAL A 130 -2.26 -6.59 15.92
CA VAL A 130 -1.86 -5.26 16.39
C VAL A 130 -1.18 -4.47 15.28
N CYS A 131 -1.37 -3.15 15.26
CA CYS A 131 -0.58 -2.25 14.43
C CYS A 131 -0.41 -0.88 15.08
N ALA A 132 0.66 -0.17 14.68
CA ALA A 132 0.82 1.26 14.95
C ALA A 132 0.35 2.03 13.71
N SER A 133 -0.94 2.38 13.63
CA SER A 133 -1.48 3.13 12.50
C SER A 133 -2.85 3.73 12.80
N THR A 134 -3.05 4.97 12.37
CA THR A 134 -4.35 5.66 12.39
C THR A 134 -5.02 5.72 11.01
N GLY A 135 -4.30 5.29 9.97
CA GLY A 135 -4.72 5.38 8.57
C GLY A 135 -5.21 4.04 8.01
N ASN A 136 -4.95 3.84 6.73
CA ASN A 136 -5.42 2.71 5.94
C ASN A 136 -5.10 1.34 6.56
N THR A 137 -3.90 1.18 7.13
CA THR A 137 -3.50 -0.06 7.81
C THR A 137 -4.36 -0.35 9.04
N GLY A 138 -4.59 0.66 9.89
CA GLY A 138 -5.42 0.48 11.09
C GLY A 138 -6.85 0.06 10.75
N VAL A 139 -7.46 0.65 9.72
CA VAL A 139 -8.81 0.30 9.26
C VAL A 139 -8.84 -1.13 8.72
N ALA A 140 -7.88 -1.51 7.87
CA ALA A 140 -7.81 -2.87 7.34
C ALA A 140 -7.58 -3.90 8.46
N VAL A 141 -6.63 -3.66 9.38
CA VAL A 141 -6.38 -4.57 10.53
C VAL A 141 -7.64 -4.77 11.36
N ALA A 142 -8.39 -3.70 11.66
CA ALA A 142 -9.64 -3.81 12.38
C ALA A 142 -10.67 -4.68 11.62
N ALA A 143 -10.86 -4.43 10.32
CA ALA A 143 -11.84 -5.13 9.49
C ALA A 143 -11.51 -6.63 9.35
N TYR A 144 -10.27 -6.96 9.03
CA TYR A 144 -9.86 -8.35 8.84
C TYR A 144 -9.74 -9.12 10.15
N ALA A 145 -9.41 -8.45 11.27
CA ALA A 145 -9.48 -9.08 12.59
C ALA A 145 -10.92 -9.46 12.96
N ALA A 146 -11.88 -8.54 12.75
CA ALA A 146 -13.31 -8.83 12.95
C ALA A 146 -13.77 -10.01 12.08
N ARG A 147 -13.35 -10.05 10.80
CA ARG A 147 -13.64 -11.16 9.88
C ARG A 147 -13.00 -12.48 10.32
N ALA A 148 -11.79 -12.42 10.90
CA ALA A 148 -11.07 -13.59 11.41
C ALA A 148 -11.60 -14.10 12.75
N GLY A 149 -12.45 -13.34 13.46
CA GLY A 149 -12.83 -13.61 14.82
C GLY A 149 -11.68 -13.40 15.84
N LEU A 150 -10.72 -12.55 15.49
CA LEU A 150 -9.54 -12.24 16.33
C LEU A 150 -9.69 -10.84 16.97
N PRO A 151 -9.22 -10.65 18.20
CA PRO A 151 -9.11 -9.31 18.77
C PRO A 151 -8.13 -8.46 17.97
N ALA A 152 -8.42 -7.14 17.86
CA ALA A 152 -7.53 -6.17 17.24
C ALA A 152 -7.20 -5.01 18.17
N ALA A 153 -5.97 -4.49 18.06
CA ALA A 153 -5.53 -3.27 18.74
C ALA A 153 -4.75 -2.36 17.79
N CYS A 154 -5.12 -1.08 17.78
CA CYS A 154 -4.36 -0.04 17.09
C CYS A 154 -3.70 0.86 18.13
N VAL A 155 -2.37 0.89 18.13
CA VAL A 155 -1.57 1.71 19.03
C VAL A 155 -1.32 3.06 18.35
N VAL A 156 -1.68 4.15 19.02
CA VAL A 156 -1.64 5.49 18.44
C VAL A 156 -1.13 6.51 19.47
N PRO A 157 -0.47 7.59 19.06
CA PRO A 157 -0.13 8.70 19.94
C PRO A 157 -1.36 9.26 20.66
N GLU A 158 -1.23 9.68 21.92
CA GLU A 158 -2.33 10.24 22.73
C GLU A 158 -3.00 11.43 22.04
N ALA A 159 -2.22 12.27 21.37
CA ALA A 159 -2.70 13.45 20.65
C ALA A 159 -3.46 13.13 19.34
N THR A 160 -3.60 11.86 18.95
CA THR A 160 -4.30 11.50 17.71
C THR A 160 -5.77 11.94 17.76
N PRO A 161 -6.27 12.70 16.77
CA PRO A 161 -7.67 13.12 16.72
C PRO A 161 -8.64 11.93 16.69
N ALA A 162 -9.75 12.05 17.41
CA ALA A 162 -10.78 10.99 17.46
C ALA A 162 -11.34 10.64 16.07
N ALA A 163 -11.47 11.61 15.17
CA ALA A 163 -11.94 11.41 13.80
C ALA A 163 -11.06 10.39 13.02
N LYS A 164 -9.75 10.42 13.23
CA LYS A 164 -8.83 9.46 12.57
C LYS A 164 -8.97 8.03 13.08
N THR A 165 -9.44 7.84 14.31
CA THR A 165 -9.62 6.50 14.91
C THR A 165 -11.06 6.00 14.86
N ALA A 166 -12.00 6.85 14.41
CA ALA A 166 -13.44 6.53 14.41
C ALA A 166 -13.77 5.28 13.58
N GLN A 167 -13.23 5.15 12.37
CA GLN A 167 -13.45 3.98 11.51
C GLN A 167 -12.91 2.70 12.16
N ILE A 168 -11.71 2.78 12.78
CA ILE A 168 -11.05 1.67 13.46
C ILE A 168 -11.92 1.18 14.64
N GLY A 169 -12.39 2.11 15.45
CA GLY A 169 -13.25 1.82 16.60
C GLY A 169 -14.63 1.29 16.20
N ALA A 170 -15.21 1.81 15.11
CA ALA A 170 -16.51 1.36 14.61
C ALA A 170 -16.51 -0.13 14.19
N VAL A 171 -15.37 -0.65 13.76
CA VAL A 171 -15.21 -2.08 13.42
C VAL A 171 -14.86 -2.95 14.64
N GLY A 172 -14.68 -2.35 15.81
CA GLY A 172 -14.51 -3.08 17.08
C GLY A 172 -13.06 -3.25 17.53
N ALA A 173 -12.06 -2.67 16.83
CA ALA A 173 -10.69 -2.71 17.32
C ALA A 173 -10.48 -1.77 18.51
N ARG A 174 -9.63 -2.16 19.43
CA ARG A 174 -9.23 -1.34 20.59
C ARG A 174 -8.24 -0.27 20.17
N ILE A 175 -8.48 0.98 20.57
CA ILE A 175 -7.55 2.09 20.41
C ILE A 175 -6.70 2.20 21.67
N VAL A 176 -5.42 1.88 21.57
CA VAL A 176 -4.45 2.01 22.66
C VAL A 176 -3.69 3.32 22.47
N ARG A 177 -3.95 4.30 23.35
CA ARG A 177 -3.28 5.60 23.29
C ARG A 177 -1.98 5.59 24.09
N VAL A 178 -0.88 6.02 23.48
CA VAL A 178 0.44 6.09 24.12
C VAL A 178 0.85 7.56 24.29
N ARG A 179 1.40 7.90 25.45
CA ARG A 179 2.04 9.20 25.65
C ARG A 179 3.37 9.20 24.91
N GLY A 180 3.47 10.05 23.90
CA GLY A 180 4.63 10.15 23.04
C GLY A 180 4.25 10.36 21.59
N ASN A 181 5.14 9.98 20.70
CA ASN A 181 5.02 10.14 19.25
C ASN A 181 4.73 8.80 18.54
N TYR A 182 4.81 8.80 17.21
CA TYR A 182 4.59 7.58 16.41
C TYR A 182 5.63 6.48 16.70
N SER A 183 6.90 6.83 16.95
CA SER A 183 7.93 5.85 17.25
C SER A 183 7.65 5.11 18.56
N ASP A 184 7.05 5.77 19.55
CA ASP A 184 6.63 5.14 20.80
C ASP A 184 5.47 4.17 20.57
N ALA A 185 4.50 4.55 19.72
CA ALA A 185 3.40 3.68 19.30
C ALA A 185 3.91 2.45 18.55
N TYR A 186 4.88 2.65 17.65
CA TYR A 186 5.54 1.59 16.90
C TYR A 186 6.27 0.60 17.82
N ALA A 187 7.06 1.10 18.79
CA ALA A 187 7.76 0.27 19.73
C ALA A 187 6.81 -0.58 20.59
N LEU A 188 5.67 0.00 21.02
CA LEU A 188 4.65 -0.75 21.77
C LEU A 188 3.94 -1.81 20.91
N ALA A 189 3.64 -1.51 19.65
CA ALA A 189 3.08 -2.50 18.73
C ALA A 189 4.05 -3.68 18.54
N ARG A 190 5.35 -3.42 18.46
CA ARG A 190 6.37 -4.47 18.44
C ARG A 190 6.42 -5.27 19.73
N ALA A 191 6.32 -4.63 20.88
CA ALA A 191 6.33 -5.32 22.17
C ALA A 191 5.17 -6.30 22.32
N ALA A 192 4.03 -6.07 21.65
CA ALA A 192 2.88 -6.96 21.65
C ALA A 192 3.18 -8.35 21.05
N GLU A 193 4.20 -8.48 20.21
CA GLU A 193 4.68 -9.77 19.67
C GLU A 193 5.03 -10.77 20.80
N SER A 194 5.60 -10.30 21.90
CA SER A 194 5.93 -11.14 23.05
C SER A 194 4.72 -11.73 23.78
N TYR A 195 3.53 -11.18 23.54
CA TYR A 195 2.25 -11.66 24.04
C TYR A 195 1.49 -12.52 23.02
N GLY A 196 2.14 -12.92 21.93
CA GLY A 196 1.58 -13.76 20.88
C GLY A 196 0.65 -12.99 19.90
N TRP A 197 0.77 -11.67 19.81
CA TRP A 197 0.04 -10.87 18.83
C TRP A 197 0.80 -10.77 17.51
N ALA A 198 0.06 -10.84 16.41
CA ALA A 198 0.63 -10.55 15.09
C ALA A 198 0.75 -9.04 14.89
N ASN A 199 1.96 -8.56 14.64
CA ASN A 199 2.20 -7.15 14.31
C ASN A 199 2.04 -6.92 12.81
N LEU A 200 1.04 -6.11 12.44
CA LEU A 200 0.68 -5.75 11.07
C LEU A 200 0.95 -4.26 10.78
N THR A 201 1.91 -3.66 11.47
CA THR A 201 2.36 -2.31 11.15
C THR A 201 2.93 -2.28 9.73
N SER A 202 2.56 -1.27 8.95
CA SER A 202 2.87 -1.18 7.51
C SER A 202 4.32 -0.78 7.26
N THR A 203 5.22 -1.71 7.53
CA THR A 203 6.67 -1.65 7.29
C THR A 203 7.13 -3.02 6.80
N TYR A 204 8.45 -3.26 6.75
CA TYR A 204 8.99 -4.58 6.41
C TYR A 204 9.04 -5.57 7.60
N ILE A 205 8.39 -5.26 8.72
CA ILE A 205 8.42 -6.12 9.92
C ILE A 205 7.81 -7.48 9.63
N ASN A 206 6.58 -7.49 9.13
CA ASN A 206 5.82 -8.73 8.93
C ASN A 206 6.01 -9.23 7.50
N PRO A 207 6.74 -10.34 7.28
CA PRO A 207 7.03 -10.86 5.94
C PRO A 207 5.78 -11.29 5.18
N TYR A 208 4.70 -11.62 5.87
CA TYR A 208 3.46 -12.10 5.25
C TYR A 208 2.65 -10.98 4.61
N MET A 209 2.85 -9.73 5.03
CA MET A 209 2.20 -8.58 4.41
C MET A 209 2.69 -8.35 2.99
N LEU A 210 3.99 -8.52 2.72
CA LEU A 210 4.53 -8.39 1.37
C LEU A 210 3.90 -9.41 0.40
N GLU A 211 3.52 -10.56 0.91
CA GLU A 211 2.91 -11.63 0.10
C GLU A 211 1.51 -11.27 -0.41
N GLY A 212 0.75 -10.50 0.37
CA GLY A 212 -0.51 -9.92 -0.10
C GLY A 212 -0.29 -8.80 -1.13
N ASP A 213 0.64 -7.90 -0.84
CA ASP A 213 0.97 -6.75 -1.70
C ASP A 213 1.51 -7.19 -3.08
N LYS A 214 2.31 -8.26 -3.17
CA LYS A 214 2.87 -8.75 -4.44
C LYS A 214 1.81 -9.18 -5.47
N THR A 215 0.60 -9.53 -5.00
CA THR A 215 -0.51 -9.92 -5.88
C THR A 215 -0.94 -8.80 -6.83
N VAL A 216 -0.62 -7.54 -6.54
CA VAL A 216 -0.79 -6.41 -7.45
C VAL A 216 -0.02 -6.64 -8.76
N ALA A 217 1.21 -7.15 -8.68
CA ALA A 217 2.02 -7.46 -9.87
C ALA A 217 1.40 -8.57 -10.71
N TYR A 218 0.88 -9.61 -10.08
CA TYR A 218 0.22 -10.71 -10.76
C TYR A 218 -1.00 -10.25 -11.54
N GLU A 219 -1.83 -9.42 -10.91
CA GLU A 219 -3.01 -8.84 -11.55
C GLU A 219 -2.63 -7.89 -12.70
N ILE A 220 -1.64 -7.02 -12.52
CA ILE A 220 -1.15 -6.16 -13.60
C ILE A 220 -0.71 -7.00 -14.80
N PHE A 221 0.08 -8.02 -14.57
CA PHE A 221 0.59 -8.89 -15.63
C PHE A 221 -0.54 -9.62 -16.37
N GLU A 222 -1.51 -10.19 -15.65
CA GLU A 222 -2.69 -10.83 -16.27
C GLU A 222 -3.53 -9.85 -17.06
N GLN A 223 -3.87 -8.69 -16.46
CA GLN A 223 -4.74 -7.68 -17.06
C GLN A 223 -4.12 -7.02 -18.29
N LEU A 224 -2.80 -7.02 -18.39
CA LEU A 224 -2.06 -6.58 -19.58
C LEU A 224 -1.85 -7.69 -20.62
N GLY A 225 -2.53 -8.85 -20.47
CA GLY A 225 -2.39 -9.97 -21.38
C GLY A 225 -1.00 -10.62 -21.35
N LYS A 226 -0.45 -10.79 -20.16
CA LYS A 226 0.90 -11.32 -19.88
C LYS A 226 2.03 -10.46 -20.47
N ARG A 227 1.80 -9.15 -20.55
CA ARG A 227 2.81 -8.17 -20.97
C ARG A 227 3.25 -7.36 -19.76
N ILE A 228 4.53 -7.03 -19.71
CA ILE A 228 5.13 -6.23 -18.65
C ILE A 228 4.99 -4.76 -19.06
N PRO A 229 4.55 -3.86 -18.15
CA PRO A 229 4.66 -2.43 -18.39
C PRO A 229 6.12 -2.00 -18.32
N ASP A 230 6.50 -0.91 -18.98
CA ASP A 230 7.85 -0.37 -18.90
C ASP A 230 8.14 0.24 -17.52
N TRP A 231 7.11 0.83 -16.91
CA TRP A 231 7.19 1.51 -15.63
C TRP A 231 6.04 1.15 -14.70
N VAL A 232 6.33 1.04 -13.40
CA VAL A 232 5.30 1.03 -12.35
C VAL A 232 5.62 2.14 -11.34
N VAL A 233 4.68 3.07 -11.19
CA VAL A 233 4.80 4.24 -10.30
C VAL A 233 4.00 3.98 -9.03
N VAL A 234 4.69 3.97 -7.89
CA VAL A 234 4.11 3.64 -6.59
C VAL A 234 4.32 4.78 -5.61
N PRO A 235 3.26 5.24 -4.89
CA PRO A 235 3.43 6.20 -3.82
C PRO A 235 4.09 5.51 -2.63
N VAL A 236 5.13 6.14 -2.07
CA VAL A 236 6.04 5.52 -1.10
C VAL A 236 6.11 6.32 0.20
N GLY A 237 5.76 5.67 1.33
CA GLY A 237 6.26 6.03 2.66
C GLY A 237 7.56 5.27 2.92
N ALA A 238 7.50 4.12 3.61
CA ALA A 238 8.63 3.20 3.75
C ALA A 238 8.90 2.34 2.49
N GLY A 239 7.86 1.99 1.73
CA GLY A 239 7.94 1.37 0.39
C GLY A 239 7.72 -0.14 0.28
N PRO A 240 7.14 -0.85 1.28
CA PRO A 240 6.94 -2.30 1.16
C PRO A 240 6.08 -2.70 -0.04
N LEU A 241 5.05 -1.89 -0.41
CA LEU A 241 4.24 -2.14 -1.61
C LEU A 241 5.10 -2.15 -2.88
N LEU A 242 6.01 -1.18 -3.04
CA LEU A 242 6.89 -1.11 -4.20
C LEU A 242 7.78 -2.36 -4.30
N ALA A 243 8.39 -2.75 -3.19
CA ALA A 243 9.23 -3.94 -3.14
C ALA A 243 8.43 -5.23 -3.38
N ALA A 244 7.22 -5.32 -2.86
CA ALA A 244 6.34 -6.46 -3.08
C ALA A 244 5.90 -6.59 -4.55
N ILE A 245 5.56 -5.48 -5.21
CA ILE A 245 5.23 -5.48 -6.64
C ILE A 245 6.44 -5.97 -7.46
N HIS A 246 7.64 -5.47 -7.18
CA HIS A 246 8.86 -5.92 -7.83
C HIS A 246 9.09 -7.42 -7.63
N LYS A 247 8.99 -7.91 -6.37
CA LYS A 247 9.07 -9.34 -6.04
C LYS A 247 8.05 -10.17 -6.81
N GLY A 248 6.81 -9.68 -6.96
CA GLY A 248 5.79 -10.40 -7.72
C GLY A 248 6.16 -10.60 -9.19
N PHE A 249 6.76 -9.61 -9.85
CA PHE A 249 7.27 -9.76 -11.22
C PHE A 249 8.47 -10.70 -11.29
N GLU A 250 9.40 -10.65 -10.32
CA GLU A 250 10.53 -11.60 -10.25
C GLU A 250 10.03 -13.06 -10.12
N GLU A 251 9.01 -13.31 -9.28
CA GLU A 251 8.42 -14.62 -9.11
C GLU A 251 7.74 -15.16 -10.38
N LEU A 252 7.24 -14.28 -11.25
CA LEU A 252 6.72 -14.63 -12.57
C LEU A 252 7.84 -15.05 -13.56
N GLY A 253 9.11 -14.95 -13.15
CA GLY A 253 10.26 -15.29 -14.00
C GLY A 253 10.49 -14.32 -15.15
N VAL A 254 9.99 -13.09 -15.04
CA VAL A 254 10.13 -12.05 -16.06
C VAL A 254 11.04 -10.92 -15.56
N SER A 255 11.73 -10.27 -16.51
CA SER A 255 12.39 -9.01 -16.19
C SER A 255 11.32 -7.99 -15.84
N GLY A 256 11.26 -7.58 -14.56
CA GLY A 256 10.23 -6.68 -14.07
C GLY A 256 10.29 -5.28 -14.69
N PRO A 257 9.26 -4.45 -14.44
CA PRO A 257 9.24 -3.04 -14.85
C PRO A 257 10.28 -2.22 -14.08
N ARG A 258 10.63 -1.07 -14.62
CA ARG A 258 11.35 -0.03 -13.87
C ARG A 258 10.41 0.53 -12.79
N MET A 259 10.83 0.44 -11.53
CA MET A 259 10.03 0.86 -10.39
C MET A 259 10.27 2.34 -10.07
N VAL A 260 9.22 3.10 -9.89
CA VAL A 260 9.29 4.51 -9.50
C VAL A 260 8.81 4.69 -8.07
N ALA A 261 9.69 5.16 -7.20
CA ALA A 261 9.31 5.58 -5.86
C ALA A 261 8.89 7.06 -5.88
N ALA A 262 7.59 7.31 -5.68
CA ALA A 262 7.03 8.65 -5.63
C ALA A 262 6.79 9.06 -4.16
N GLN A 263 7.43 10.15 -3.71
CA GLN A 263 7.28 10.68 -2.35
C GLN A 263 6.77 12.13 -2.36
N ALA A 264 6.06 12.53 -1.30
CA ALA A 264 5.75 13.93 -1.07
C ALA A 264 7.05 14.70 -0.75
N ALA A 265 7.27 15.85 -1.38
CA ALA A 265 8.50 16.62 -1.20
C ALA A 265 8.75 17.04 0.27
N ALA A 266 7.67 17.21 1.05
CA ALA A 266 7.76 17.51 2.48
C ALA A 266 8.31 16.34 3.32
N CYS A 267 8.33 15.10 2.77
CA CYS A 267 8.87 13.92 3.43
C CYS A 267 9.37 12.91 2.38
N ALA A 268 10.60 13.08 1.91
CA ALA A 268 11.16 12.36 0.78
C ALA A 268 12.54 11.72 1.05
N PRO A 269 12.70 10.91 2.12
CA PRO A 269 14.00 10.35 2.49
C PRO A 269 14.59 9.42 1.43
N VAL A 270 13.77 8.62 0.74
CA VAL A 270 14.22 7.72 -0.32
C VAL A 270 14.69 8.49 -1.56
N VAL A 271 13.94 9.54 -1.93
CA VAL A 271 14.32 10.43 -3.06
C VAL A 271 15.63 11.13 -2.76
N SER A 272 15.79 11.71 -1.57
CA SER A 272 17.04 12.38 -1.15
C SER A 272 18.24 11.44 -1.26
N ALA A 273 18.12 10.19 -0.81
CA ALA A 273 19.19 9.21 -0.93
C ALA A 273 19.44 8.77 -2.38
N PHE A 274 18.40 8.72 -3.21
CA PHE A 274 18.54 8.40 -4.64
C PHE A 274 19.30 9.48 -5.38
N GLU A 275 18.90 10.75 -5.22
CA GLU A 275 19.48 11.93 -5.88
C GLU A 275 20.94 12.19 -5.48
N THR A 276 21.26 11.99 -4.20
CA THR A 276 22.63 12.15 -3.68
C THR A 276 23.54 10.97 -3.97
N GLY A 277 23.02 9.87 -4.53
CA GLY A 277 23.76 8.63 -4.75
C GLY A 277 24.12 7.89 -3.46
N ALA A 278 23.52 8.24 -2.32
CA ALA A 278 23.78 7.60 -1.03
C ALA A 278 23.39 6.11 -1.08
N LYS A 279 24.20 5.25 -0.44
CA LYS A 279 23.93 3.80 -0.37
C LYS A 279 22.82 3.45 0.60
N GLN A 280 22.60 4.28 1.60
CA GLN A 280 21.61 4.10 2.66
C GLN A 280 20.72 5.32 2.75
N VAL A 281 19.48 5.11 3.15
CA VAL A 281 18.51 6.16 3.46
C VAL A 281 18.73 6.61 4.90
N SER A 282 18.70 7.91 5.15
CA SER A 282 18.71 8.50 6.48
C SER A 282 17.30 8.87 6.91
N GLU A 283 17.08 8.99 8.21
CA GLU A 283 15.85 9.54 8.77
C GLU A 283 15.59 10.96 8.24
N TRP A 284 14.31 11.31 8.06
CA TRP A 284 13.90 12.65 7.67
C TRP A 284 13.80 13.53 8.91
N GLU A 285 14.73 14.48 9.03
CA GLU A 285 14.86 15.32 10.23
C GLU A 285 13.96 16.57 10.20
N HIS A 286 13.44 16.94 9.02
CA HIS A 286 12.61 18.12 8.83
C HIS A 286 11.20 17.93 9.38
N SER A 287 10.50 19.05 9.63
CA SER A 287 9.06 19.01 9.89
C SER A 287 8.31 18.46 8.67
N VAL A 288 7.25 17.70 8.93
CA VAL A 288 6.44 17.08 7.86
C VAL A 288 5.08 17.73 7.86
N GLU A 289 4.82 18.56 6.86
CA GLU A 289 3.53 19.20 6.61
C GLU A 289 3.09 18.85 5.18
N THR A 290 2.16 17.91 5.04
CA THR A 290 1.67 17.45 3.74
C THR A 290 0.24 16.93 3.83
N ALA A 291 -0.56 17.21 2.80
CA ALA A 291 -1.85 16.57 2.60
C ALA A 291 -1.70 15.05 2.30
N ALA A 292 -0.57 14.61 1.75
CA ALA A 292 -0.27 13.22 1.47
C ALA A 292 0.09 12.42 2.74
N SER A 293 -0.70 12.58 3.81
CA SER A 293 -0.42 12.05 5.15
C SER A 293 -0.26 10.53 5.21
N SER A 294 -0.87 9.78 4.29
CA SER A 294 -0.80 8.31 4.23
C SER A 294 0.57 7.77 3.81
N ILE A 295 1.43 8.62 3.23
CA ILE A 295 2.81 8.29 2.82
C ILE A 295 3.86 9.20 3.48
N ALA A 296 3.46 10.04 4.42
CA ALA A 296 4.34 10.94 5.16
C ALA A 296 5.11 10.17 6.24
N ASP A 297 6.10 9.40 5.85
CA ASP A 297 6.88 8.54 6.73
C ASP A 297 8.34 9.01 6.81
N PRO A 298 8.74 9.62 7.95
CA PRO A 298 10.11 10.12 8.14
C PRO A 298 11.13 9.01 8.41
N LEU A 299 10.73 7.75 8.47
CA LEU A 299 11.57 6.57 8.71
C LEU A 299 12.38 6.63 10.04
N ARG A 300 11.84 7.32 11.05
CA ARG A 300 12.52 7.48 12.34
C ARG A 300 12.56 6.17 13.11
N GLY A 301 13.78 5.69 13.38
CA GLY A 301 14.05 4.44 14.07
C GLY A 301 14.07 3.18 13.17
N TYR A 302 13.83 3.34 11.85
CA TYR A 302 13.87 2.24 10.86
C TYR A 302 14.25 2.71 9.44
N PRO A 303 15.33 3.48 9.26
CA PRO A 303 15.74 3.98 7.93
C PRO A 303 16.20 2.83 7.00
N GLU A 304 16.47 1.66 7.53
CA GLU A 304 16.76 0.44 6.76
C GLU A 304 15.59 0.04 5.84
N ASP A 305 14.35 0.33 6.19
CA ASP A 305 13.18 0.08 5.34
C ASP A 305 13.26 0.92 4.05
N GLY A 306 13.59 2.21 4.19
CA GLY A 306 13.85 3.08 3.05
C GLY A 306 15.05 2.64 2.22
N THR A 307 16.11 2.16 2.87
CA THR A 307 17.32 1.64 2.20
C THR A 307 16.98 0.41 1.34
N ARG A 308 16.12 -0.46 1.84
CA ARG A 308 15.62 -1.62 1.11
C ARG A 308 14.81 -1.19 -0.11
N THR A 309 13.90 -0.24 0.04
CA THR A 309 13.12 0.34 -1.06
C THR A 309 14.04 0.97 -2.11
N LEU A 310 15.03 1.75 -1.70
CA LEU A 310 16.04 2.35 -2.57
C LEU A 310 16.82 1.30 -3.39
N SER A 311 17.15 0.17 -2.75
CA SER A 311 17.83 -0.94 -3.42
C SER A 311 16.97 -1.52 -4.56
N VAL A 312 15.67 -1.74 -4.31
CA VAL A 312 14.73 -2.24 -5.33
C VAL A 312 14.58 -1.26 -6.49
N VAL A 313 14.45 0.05 -6.20
CA VAL A 313 14.40 1.09 -7.25
C VAL A 313 15.63 1.02 -8.16
N ARG A 314 16.83 0.91 -7.58
CA ARG A 314 18.07 0.81 -8.35
C ARG A 314 18.20 -0.50 -9.12
N GLN A 315 17.86 -1.63 -8.51
CA GLN A 315 17.93 -2.95 -9.15
C GLN A 315 16.99 -3.06 -10.35
N SER A 316 15.82 -2.44 -10.28
CA SER A 316 14.87 -2.39 -11.39
C SER A 316 15.28 -1.45 -12.53
N GLY A 317 16.36 -0.68 -12.39
CA GLY A 317 16.70 0.40 -13.31
C GLY A 317 15.72 1.57 -13.28
N GLY A 318 14.99 1.71 -12.17
CA GLY A 318 13.96 2.71 -11.96
C GLY A 318 14.49 4.05 -11.44
N THR A 319 13.60 4.84 -10.86
CA THR A 319 13.93 6.17 -10.34
C THR A 319 13.13 6.51 -9.08
N ALA A 320 13.54 7.55 -8.37
CA ALA A 320 12.79 8.12 -7.26
C ALA A 320 12.54 9.61 -7.54
N ILE A 321 11.34 10.09 -7.20
CA ILE A 321 10.95 11.46 -7.52
C ILE A 321 10.08 12.07 -6.41
N ALA A 322 10.38 13.32 -6.04
CA ALA A 322 9.59 14.09 -5.10
C ALA A 322 8.53 14.93 -5.81
N VAL A 323 7.35 14.98 -5.20
CA VAL A 323 6.17 15.70 -5.70
C VAL A 323 5.76 16.76 -4.69
N SER A 324 5.57 17.98 -5.15
CA SER A 324 5.14 19.11 -4.30
C SER A 324 3.66 19.00 -3.90
N GLU A 325 3.25 19.78 -2.89
CA GLU A 325 1.85 19.87 -2.46
C GLU A 325 0.93 20.32 -3.62
N GLU A 326 1.38 21.30 -4.41
CA GLU A 326 0.59 21.80 -5.53
C GLU A 326 0.47 20.76 -6.65
N GLU A 327 1.55 20.04 -7.01
CA GLU A 327 1.51 18.94 -7.97
C GLU A 327 0.55 17.82 -7.49
N THR A 328 0.58 17.52 -6.18
CA THR A 328 -0.31 16.53 -5.55
C THR A 328 -1.78 16.97 -5.64
N ARG A 329 -2.06 18.23 -5.27
CA ARG A 329 -3.41 18.82 -5.31
C ARG A 329 -3.96 18.79 -6.75
N GLN A 330 -3.18 19.23 -7.72
CA GLN A 330 -3.56 19.21 -9.13
C GLN A 330 -3.87 17.79 -9.62
N ALA A 331 -3.01 16.81 -9.30
CA ALA A 331 -3.25 15.43 -9.69
C ALA A 331 -4.51 14.84 -9.06
N THR A 332 -4.82 15.19 -7.80
CA THR A 332 -6.06 14.79 -7.13
C THR A 332 -7.29 15.29 -7.88
N ILE A 333 -7.29 16.57 -8.28
CA ILE A 333 -8.38 17.19 -9.05
C ILE A 333 -8.50 16.59 -10.44
N GLU A 334 -7.38 16.39 -11.12
CA GLU A 334 -7.38 15.85 -12.48
C GLU A 334 -7.88 14.41 -12.54
N LEU A 335 -7.45 13.54 -11.61
CA LEU A 335 -7.98 12.18 -11.51
C LEU A 335 -9.50 12.19 -11.31
N ALA A 336 -10.00 13.07 -10.45
CA ALA A 336 -11.44 13.20 -10.21
C ALA A 336 -12.18 13.73 -11.44
N ARG A 337 -11.74 14.82 -12.05
CA ARG A 337 -12.45 15.52 -13.14
C ARG A 337 -12.27 14.84 -14.50
N SER A 338 -11.10 14.23 -14.75
CA SER A 338 -10.79 13.63 -16.05
C SER A 338 -11.13 12.15 -16.13
N GLU A 339 -10.95 11.39 -15.05
CA GLU A 339 -11.12 9.94 -15.02
C GLU A 339 -12.26 9.48 -14.10
N GLY A 340 -12.87 10.39 -13.32
CA GLY A 340 -13.93 10.07 -12.36
C GLY A 340 -13.44 9.30 -11.12
N LEU A 341 -12.13 9.37 -10.81
CA LEU A 341 -11.52 8.61 -9.74
C LEU A 341 -11.21 9.51 -8.54
N LEU A 342 -11.90 9.27 -7.43
CA LEU A 342 -11.64 9.94 -6.17
C LEU A 342 -10.54 9.20 -5.41
N VAL A 343 -9.38 9.84 -5.27
CA VAL A 343 -8.24 9.26 -4.55
C VAL A 343 -7.81 10.15 -3.39
N GLU A 344 -7.21 9.56 -2.37
CA GLU A 344 -6.55 10.31 -1.31
C GLU A 344 -5.27 11.00 -1.83
N PRO A 345 -4.84 12.14 -1.25
CA PRO A 345 -3.65 12.85 -1.72
C PRO A 345 -2.40 11.98 -1.80
N GLY A 346 -2.20 11.06 -0.84
CA GLY A 346 -1.09 10.12 -0.88
C GLY A 346 -1.09 9.20 -2.10
N ALA A 347 -2.26 8.82 -2.62
CA ALA A 347 -2.38 8.05 -3.85
C ALA A 347 -2.14 8.92 -5.10
N ALA A 348 -2.58 10.19 -5.07
CA ALA A 348 -2.40 11.14 -6.18
C ALA A 348 -0.93 11.48 -6.45
N VAL A 349 -0.05 11.37 -5.45
CA VAL A 349 1.40 11.57 -5.59
C VAL A 349 1.99 10.73 -6.73
N ALA A 350 1.53 9.49 -6.92
CA ALA A 350 2.02 8.64 -8.01
C ALA A 350 1.60 9.15 -9.40
N ALA A 351 0.39 9.69 -9.54
CA ALA A 351 -0.05 10.29 -10.80
C ALA A 351 0.70 11.59 -11.12
N ALA A 352 0.93 12.43 -10.10
CA ALA A 352 1.76 13.63 -10.25
C ALA A 352 3.21 13.28 -10.61
N ALA A 353 3.77 12.24 -10.00
CA ALA A 353 5.10 11.72 -10.31
C ALA A 353 5.21 11.27 -11.78
N TYR A 354 4.24 10.52 -12.28
CA TYR A 354 4.19 10.13 -13.69
C TYR A 354 4.20 11.34 -14.62
N ARG A 355 3.35 12.34 -14.39
CA ARG A 355 3.29 13.57 -15.19
C ARG A 355 4.65 14.28 -15.22
N LYS A 356 5.29 14.39 -14.07
CA LYS A 356 6.60 15.02 -13.95
C LYS A 356 7.67 14.27 -14.72
N LEU A 357 7.70 12.93 -14.64
CA LEU A 357 8.62 12.09 -15.38
C LEU A 357 8.36 12.13 -16.90
N ALA A 358 7.12 12.16 -17.32
CA ALA A 358 6.75 12.31 -18.73
C ALA A 358 7.17 13.70 -19.28
N ALA A 359 6.95 14.78 -18.52
CA ALA A 359 7.39 16.12 -18.89
C ALA A 359 8.92 16.25 -18.97
N GLN A 360 9.66 15.48 -18.19
CA GLN A 360 11.12 15.39 -18.21
C GLN A 360 11.67 14.41 -19.27
N ALA A 361 10.79 13.78 -20.06
CA ALA A 361 11.13 12.74 -21.05
C ALA A 361 11.86 11.52 -20.45
N VAL A 362 11.72 11.26 -19.15
CA VAL A 362 12.20 10.04 -18.49
C VAL A 362 11.30 8.86 -18.87
N VAL A 363 9.99 9.06 -18.88
CA VAL A 363 9.03 8.15 -19.49
C VAL A 363 8.82 8.61 -20.92
N SER A 364 9.25 7.78 -21.87
CA SER A 364 9.24 8.14 -23.30
C SER A 364 7.84 7.89 -23.92
N THR A 365 7.52 8.63 -24.98
CA THR A 365 6.31 8.38 -25.77
C THR A 365 6.33 6.95 -26.30
N GLY A 366 5.22 6.21 -26.06
CA GLY A 366 5.08 4.80 -26.46
C GLY A 366 5.47 3.80 -25.39
N GLU A 367 6.12 4.22 -24.30
CA GLU A 367 6.30 3.39 -23.13
C GLU A 367 4.98 3.30 -22.33
N ARG A 368 4.76 2.14 -21.71
CA ARG A 368 3.60 1.91 -20.83
C ARG A 368 3.98 2.12 -19.38
N ALA A 369 3.21 2.95 -18.70
CA ALA A 369 3.35 3.15 -17.26
C ALA A 369 2.06 2.73 -16.54
N VAL A 370 2.19 2.00 -15.44
CA VAL A 370 1.10 1.71 -14.52
C VAL A 370 1.30 2.55 -13.26
N VAL A 371 0.33 3.40 -12.96
CA VAL A 371 0.26 4.18 -11.71
C VAL A 371 -0.63 3.45 -10.73
N VAL A 372 -0.14 3.19 -9.52
CA VAL A 372 -0.91 2.53 -8.46
C VAL A 372 -1.65 3.55 -7.62
N LEU A 373 -2.99 3.55 -7.68
CA LEU A 373 -3.86 4.41 -6.89
C LEU A 373 -4.24 3.70 -5.59
N THR A 374 -3.55 4.01 -4.52
CA THR A 374 -3.48 3.19 -3.31
C THR A 374 -4.63 3.33 -2.33
N GLY A 375 -5.36 4.46 -2.33
CA GLY A 375 -6.42 4.70 -1.36
C GLY A 375 -7.51 5.66 -1.87
N HIS A 376 -8.74 5.43 -1.43
CA HIS A 376 -9.93 6.15 -1.85
C HIS A 376 -10.04 7.53 -1.18
N GLY A 377 -10.41 8.55 -1.94
CA GLY A 377 -10.53 9.93 -1.46
C GLY A 377 -11.54 10.15 -0.34
N LEU A 378 -12.60 9.35 -0.26
CA LEU A 378 -13.58 9.44 0.84
C LEU A 378 -12.98 9.11 2.22
N LYS A 379 -11.76 8.59 2.28
CA LYS A 379 -11.02 8.38 3.54
C LYS A 379 -10.43 9.69 4.09
N ASP A 380 -10.33 10.72 3.24
CA ASP A 380 -9.89 12.08 3.59
C ASP A 380 -10.86 13.13 3.00
N PRO A 381 -12.07 13.28 3.57
CA PRO A 381 -13.07 14.20 3.03
C PRO A 381 -12.67 15.67 3.13
N ASP A 382 -11.76 16.03 4.03
CA ASP A 382 -11.26 17.40 4.15
C ASP A 382 -10.33 17.75 2.98
N ALA A 383 -9.47 16.81 2.59
CA ALA A 383 -8.65 16.95 1.40
C ALA A 383 -9.49 17.06 0.12
N LEU A 384 -10.57 16.28 0.00
CA LEU A 384 -11.50 16.39 -1.13
C LEU A 384 -12.20 17.76 -1.17
N ARG A 385 -12.68 18.27 -0.03
CA ARG A 385 -13.29 19.61 0.04
C ARG A 385 -12.31 20.70 -0.37
N SER A 386 -11.08 20.62 0.12
CA SER A 386 -10.02 21.55 -0.27
C SER A 386 -9.71 21.49 -1.77
N ALA A 387 -9.72 20.29 -2.36
CA ALA A 387 -9.47 20.09 -3.79
C ALA A 387 -10.63 20.56 -4.67
N ALA A 388 -11.89 20.39 -4.22
CA ALA A 388 -13.08 20.81 -4.95
C ALA A 388 -13.18 22.34 -5.13
N GLY A 389 -12.71 23.10 -4.13
CA GLY A 389 -12.82 24.55 -4.13
C GLY A 389 -14.26 25.05 -3.94
N SER A 390 -14.44 26.38 -3.94
CA SER A 390 -15.76 27.02 -3.83
C SER A 390 -16.58 27.02 -5.13
N GLU A 391 -15.96 26.66 -6.25
CA GLU A 391 -16.60 26.68 -7.58
C GLU A 391 -17.63 25.54 -7.81
N ALA A 392 -17.66 24.57 -6.90
CA ALA A 392 -18.60 23.44 -7.02
C ALA A 392 -20.04 23.79 -6.61
N GLU A 393 -20.27 24.92 -5.96
CA GLU A 393 -21.57 25.37 -5.50
C GLU A 393 -22.02 26.59 -6.31
N THR A 394 -23.10 26.43 -7.07
CA THR A 394 -23.66 27.50 -7.93
C THR A 394 -24.76 28.33 -7.25
N GLY A 395 -25.03 28.07 -5.97
CA GLY A 395 -26.09 28.71 -5.20
C GLY A 395 -27.35 27.86 -5.04
N VAL A 396 -28.36 28.45 -4.42
CA VAL A 396 -29.64 27.79 -4.16
C VAL A 396 -30.64 28.23 -5.25
N VAL A 397 -31.27 27.26 -5.92
CA VAL A 397 -32.34 27.48 -6.88
C VAL A 397 -33.68 27.14 -6.22
N GLU A 398 -34.68 27.99 -6.32
CA GLU A 398 -36.03 27.74 -5.78
C GLU A 398 -36.71 26.57 -6.46
N ALA A 399 -37.54 25.83 -5.70
CA ALA A 399 -38.27 24.69 -6.25
C ALA A 399 -39.21 25.10 -7.36
N GLY A 400 -39.02 24.59 -8.58
CA GLY A 400 -39.80 24.89 -9.76
C GLY A 400 -39.24 26.01 -10.64
N ASP A 401 -38.17 26.68 -10.26
CA ASP A 401 -37.50 27.69 -11.09
C ASP A 401 -36.56 27.01 -12.12
N VAL A 402 -37.15 26.61 -13.24
CA VAL A 402 -36.44 25.94 -14.35
C VAL A 402 -35.47 26.87 -15.07
N GLU A 403 -35.77 28.18 -15.09
CA GLU A 403 -34.91 29.20 -15.73
C GLU A 403 -33.63 29.42 -14.95
N ALA A 404 -33.73 29.56 -13.61
CA ALA A 404 -32.56 29.62 -12.73
C ALA A 404 -31.72 28.35 -12.76
N LEU A 405 -32.36 27.17 -12.86
CA LEU A 405 -31.64 25.91 -13.06
C LEU A 405 -30.88 25.91 -14.38
N GLY A 406 -31.54 26.36 -15.48
CA GLY A 406 -30.90 26.49 -16.80
C GLY A 406 -29.65 27.36 -16.74
N ALA A 407 -29.76 28.56 -16.14
CA ALA A 407 -28.64 29.48 -15.97
C ALA A 407 -27.50 28.86 -15.12
N ALA A 408 -27.84 28.16 -14.06
CA ALA A 408 -26.85 27.45 -13.24
C ALA A 408 -26.12 26.32 -14.01
N LEU A 409 -26.77 25.66 -14.95
CA LEU A 409 -26.18 24.59 -15.78
C LEU A 409 -25.31 25.12 -16.92
N GLU A 410 -25.57 26.32 -17.45
CA GLU A 410 -24.80 26.93 -18.54
C GLU A 410 -23.37 27.35 -18.10
N VAL A 411 -23.16 27.57 -16.82
CA VAL A 411 -21.81 27.89 -16.26
C VAL A 411 -20.82 26.72 -16.44
N TYR A 412 -21.31 25.52 -16.77
CA TYR A 412 -20.47 24.32 -16.95
C TYR A 412 -20.08 24.02 -18.41
N GLN A 413 -20.48 24.86 -19.37
CA GLN A 413 -20.04 24.77 -20.76
C GLN A 413 -18.79 25.62 -21.02
#